data_820be3fda3c291afb6f5123183a7f1fa
#
_entry.id   820be3fda3c291afb6f5123183a7f1fa
#
_cell.length_a   1.000
_cell.length_b   1.000
_cell.length_c   1.000
_cell.angle_alpha   90.00
_cell.angle_beta   90.00
_cell.angle_gamma   90.00
#
_symmetry.space_group_name_H-M   'P 1'
#
loop_
_entity.id
_entity.type
_entity.pdbx_description
1 polymer ?
#
loop_
_entity_poly.entity_id
_entity_poly.type
_entity_poly.pdbx_seq_one_letter_code
_entity_poly.pdbx_strand_id
1 'polypeptide(L)'
;MAKAVFKAREFTVKAKGSKEFVSEEMVRAKLFAARKKKEAESMSVFAAVIKPEKSGTEEQITPTDQVENGVEHEVVAIYDNAGIPSFMHRFRKVTNKELFGGSDKVHPAFIVGGKEYDSIYISVYPNCEINGKPYSLPYQKPWTNITNDEAAEICFSKGEGWHMMTRAEWGLLANLSLRDGTLPHGNTNYGKYHADSEEKGEPIEGNGKTKTGSGPATWTHNHKVTGVHDLCGNVWEMVRGLRIRNGVLEAAKNNDAAMDIDLTLEGDCWEAIRDDEGKIIRISVDDDNICITTDPEIEQDYTGTRWSDVQINCNSEQLKELALFAGEPDAYCYMDCTDGEYLPICGGSWHY
;
A
#
# COMPACT_ATOMS: atom_id res chain seq x y z
N MET A 1 -8.02 -28.57 -34.42
CA MET A 1 -7.64 -27.56 -33.42
C MET A 1 -8.63 -27.62 -32.26
N ALA A 2 -8.16 -27.88 -31.06
CA ALA A 2 -8.98 -27.81 -29.87
C ALA A 2 -9.17 -26.35 -29.49
N LYS A 3 -10.40 -25.97 -29.08
CA LYS A 3 -10.72 -24.66 -28.50
C LYS A 3 -11.30 -24.89 -27.13
N ALA A 4 -10.82 -24.15 -26.15
CA ALA A 4 -11.44 -24.08 -24.84
C ALA A 4 -11.72 -22.63 -24.49
N VAL A 5 -12.84 -22.40 -23.81
CA VAL A 5 -13.21 -21.10 -23.26
C VAL A 5 -13.46 -21.31 -21.78
N PHE A 6 -12.70 -20.65 -20.93
CA PHE A 6 -12.91 -20.64 -19.50
C PHE A 6 -13.46 -19.28 -19.10
N LYS A 7 -14.59 -19.28 -18.37
CA LYS A 7 -15.15 -18.08 -17.74
C LYS A 7 -15.03 -18.22 -16.23
N ALA A 8 -14.09 -17.52 -15.62
CA ALA A 8 -14.22 -17.11 -14.23
C ALA A 8 -15.01 -15.79 -14.20
N ARG A 9 -15.62 -15.42 -13.08
CA ARG A 9 -16.61 -14.32 -13.00
C ARG A 9 -16.17 -12.99 -13.63
N GLU A 10 -14.85 -12.79 -13.91
CA GLU A 10 -14.27 -11.55 -14.45
C GLU A 10 -13.27 -11.76 -15.59
N PHE A 11 -12.90 -13.02 -15.91
CA PHE A 11 -11.93 -13.30 -16.97
C PHE A 11 -12.42 -14.33 -17.96
N THR A 12 -12.23 -14.04 -19.22
CA THR A 12 -12.45 -15.00 -20.30
C THR A 12 -11.10 -15.36 -20.91
N VAL A 13 -10.59 -16.54 -20.61
CA VAL A 13 -9.38 -17.08 -21.26
C VAL A 13 -9.80 -17.85 -22.51
N LYS A 14 -9.24 -17.47 -23.65
CA LYS A 14 -9.40 -18.19 -24.92
C LYS A 14 -8.07 -18.82 -25.28
N ALA A 15 -7.93 -20.11 -25.10
CA ALA A 15 -6.76 -20.85 -25.54
C ALA A 15 -7.05 -21.57 -26.87
N LYS A 16 -6.07 -21.55 -27.78
CA LYS A 16 -6.15 -22.19 -29.10
C LYS A 16 -4.82 -22.93 -29.34
N GLY A 17 -4.87 -24.25 -29.36
CA GLY A 17 -3.65 -25.07 -29.54
C GLY A 17 -3.94 -26.56 -29.54
N SER A 18 -2.94 -27.39 -29.23
CA SER A 18 -3.10 -28.81 -28.97
C SER A 18 -3.95 -29.06 -27.71
N LYS A 19 -4.50 -30.27 -27.55
CA LYS A 19 -5.25 -30.62 -26.35
C LYS A 19 -4.41 -30.46 -25.05
N GLU A 20 -3.13 -30.76 -25.15
CA GLU A 20 -2.19 -30.70 -24.04
C GLU A 20 -1.91 -29.25 -23.65
N PHE A 21 -1.59 -28.38 -24.60
CA PHE A 21 -1.41 -26.94 -24.39
C PHE A 21 -2.68 -26.28 -23.83
N VAL A 22 -3.86 -26.60 -24.38
CA VAL A 22 -5.13 -26.06 -23.85
C VAL A 22 -5.37 -26.53 -22.41
N SER A 23 -4.95 -27.75 -22.06
CA SER A 23 -5.06 -28.26 -20.68
C SER A 23 -4.15 -27.52 -19.71
N GLU A 24 -2.90 -27.24 -20.09
CA GLU A 24 -1.94 -26.48 -19.29
C GLU A 24 -2.40 -25.05 -19.05
N GLU A 25 -2.83 -24.35 -20.10
CA GLU A 25 -3.35 -22.99 -19.98
C GLU A 25 -4.61 -22.92 -19.09
N MET A 26 -5.48 -23.93 -19.17
CA MET A 26 -6.64 -24.01 -18.26
C MET A 26 -6.22 -24.25 -16.81
N VAL A 27 -5.17 -25.03 -16.57
CA VAL A 27 -4.63 -25.24 -15.21
C VAL A 27 -4.01 -23.94 -14.69
N ARG A 28 -3.20 -23.25 -15.48
CA ARG A 28 -2.62 -21.96 -15.14
C ARG A 28 -3.71 -20.92 -14.81
N ALA A 29 -4.74 -20.80 -15.67
CA ALA A 29 -5.86 -19.90 -15.43
C ALA A 29 -6.63 -20.20 -14.13
N LYS A 30 -6.82 -21.49 -13.80
CA LYS A 30 -7.45 -21.91 -12.55
C LYS A 30 -6.58 -21.60 -11.33
N LEU A 31 -5.27 -21.83 -11.42
CA LEU A 31 -4.32 -21.52 -10.34
C LEU A 31 -4.27 -20.01 -10.13
N PHE A 32 -4.21 -19.23 -11.20
CA PHE A 32 -4.25 -17.75 -11.12
C PHE A 32 -5.54 -17.25 -10.48
N ALA A 33 -6.72 -17.74 -10.93
CA ALA A 33 -7.99 -17.34 -10.34
C ALA A 33 -8.13 -17.76 -8.87
N ALA A 34 -7.62 -18.95 -8.50
CA ALA A 34 -7.61 -19.42 -7.12
C ALA A 34 -6.67 -18.57 -6.24
N ARG A 35 -5.51 -18.17 -6.77
CA ARG A 35 -4.55 -17.27 -6.11
C ARG A 35 -5.16 -15.89 -5.89
N LYS A 36 -5.73 -15.27 -6.94
CA LYS A 36 -6.41 -13.96 -6.82
C LYS A 36 -7.53 -13.97 -5.78
N LYS A 37 -8.32 -15.05 -5.73
CA LYS A 37 -9.36 -15.21 -4.69
C LYS A 37 -8.76 -15.30 -3.29
N LYS A 38 -7.69 -16.08 -3.09
CA LYS A 38 -7.01 -16.21 -1.81
C LYS A 38 -6.32 -14.91 -1.37
N GLU A 39 -5.75 -14.17 -2.31
CA GLU A 39 -5.17 -12.84 -2.08
C GLU A 39 -6.27 -11.85 -1.62
N ALA A 40 -7.42 -11.78 -2.30
CA ALA A 40 -8.54 -10.94 -1.90
C ALA A 40 -9.06 -11.27 -0.49
N GLU A 41 -9.04 -12.55 -0.09
CA GLU A 41 -9.42 -12.98 1.27
C GLU A 41 -8.51 -12.45 2.38
N SER A 42 -7.31 -11.96 2.03
CA SER A 42 -6.31 -11.47 2.98
C SER A 42 -5.97 -9.99 2.85
N MET A 43 -6.50 -9.29 1.84
CA MET A 43 -6.23 -7.87 1.63
C MET A 43 -7.11 -6.97 2.50
N SER A 44 -6.53 -5.90 3.01
CA SER A 44 -7.16 -4.89 3.85
C SER A 44 -6.95 -3.47 3.31
N VAL A 45 -7.53 -2.49 3.97
CA VAL A 45 -7.52 -1.10 3.57
C VAL A 45 -7.09 -0.20 4.73
N PHE A 46 -6.14 0.68 4.46
CA PHE A 46 -5.94 1.89 5.24
C PHE A 46 -6.62 3.06 4.54
N ALA A 47 -7.39 3.86 5.26
CA ALA A 47 -7.85 5.14 4.79
C ALA A 47 -6.86 6.24 5.18
N ALA A 48 -6.82 7.28 4.38
CA ALA A 48 -6.14 8.51 4.71
C ALA A 48 -7.10 9.69 4.52
N VAL A 49 -6.75 10.85 5.03
CA VAL A 49 -7.52 12.06 4.83
C VAL A 49 -6.60 13.27 4.71
N ILE A 50 -6.89 14.09 3.72
CA ILE A 50 -6.31 15.42 3.57
C ILE A 50 -7.40 16.41 3.88
N LYS A 51 -7.22 17.17 4.96
CA LYS A 51 -8.18 18.22 5.33
C LYS A 51 -7.83 19.51 4.58
N PRO A 52 -8.79 20.13 3.87
CA PRO A 52 -8.60 21.49 3.38
C PRO A 52 -8.41 22.43 4.57
N GLU A 53 -7.42 23.32 4.48
CA GLU A 53 -7.24 24.38 5.46
C GLU A 53 -8.49 25.26 5.49
N LYS A 54 -9.30 25.17 6.55
CA LYS A 54 -10.39 26.10 6.76
C LYS A 54 -9.82 27.39 7.31
N SER A 55 -9.99 28.47 6.57
CA SER A 55 -9.89 29.83 7.11
C SER A 55 -10.95 29.99 8.19
N GLY A 56 -10.53 29.94 9.46
CA GLY A 56 -11.20 30.55 10.60
C GLY A 56 -12.64 30.12 10.90
N THR A 57 -12.88 28.85 11.27
CA THR A 57 -14.03 28.48 12.13
C THR A 57 -13.65 27.19 12.89
N GLU A 58 -14.03 27.17 14.15
CA GLU A 58 -13.69 26.23 15.19
C GLU A 58 -13.69 24.76 14.70
N GLU A 59 -12.52 24.12 14.75
CA GLU A 59 -12.45 22.67 14.86
C GLU A 59 -13.19 22.27 16.14
N GLN A 60 -14.15 21.35 16.04
CA GLN A 60 -14.59 20.61 17.22
C GLN A 60 -13.45 19.64 17.58
N ILE A 61 -12.49 20.17 18.31
CA ILE A 61 -11.38 19.45 18.92
C ILE A 61 -11.98 18.69 20.10
N THR A 62 -11.98 17.37 20.03
CA THR A 62 -12.35 16.54 21.18
C THR A 62 -11.33 16.71 22.32
N PRO A 63 -11.69 16.41 23.60
CA PRO A 63 -10.86 16.72 24.78
C PRO A 63 -9.45 16.13 24.83
N THR A 64 -9.03 15.36 23.84
CA THR A 64 -7.66 14.83 23.70
C THR A 64 -6.67 15.83 23.10
N ASP A 65 -7.12 16.99 22.61
CA ASP A 65 -6.27 18.06 22.09
C ASP A 65 -5.75 19.00 23.20
N GLN A 66 -5.79 18.56 24.45
CA GLN A 66 -5.13 19.32 25.51
C GLN A 66 -3.64 19.27 25.29
N VAL A 67 -3.07 20.42 24.91
CA VAL A 67 -1.65 20.68 24.91
C VAL A 67 -1.17 20.63 26.36
N GLU A 68 -0.84 19.44 26.86
CA GLU A 68 -0.03 19.32 28.07
C GLU A 68 1.43 19.58 27.67
N ASN A 69 1.94 20.72 28.10
CA ASN A 69 3.34 21.12 27.98
C ASN A 69 3.88 21.37 26.55
N GLY A 70 3.06 21.86 25.60
CA GLY A 70 3.55 22.21 24.25
C GLY A 70 3.81 21.05 23.32
N VAL A 71 3.41 19.83 23.66
CA VAL A 71 3.48 18.66 22.79
C VAL A 71 2.17 18.51 22.05
N GLU A 72 2.19 18.75 20.74
CA GLU A 72 1.04 18.46 19.88
C GLU A 72 0.82 16.93 19.82
N HIS A 73 -0.42 16.52 19.99
CA HIS A 73 -0.79 15.11 19.84
C HIS A 73 -0.64 14.67 18.37
N GLU A 74 0.10 13.60 18.16
CA GLU A 74 0.29 13.01 16.84
C GLU A 74 -0.95 12.22 16.38
N VAL A 75 -1.80 11.76 17.29
CA VAL A 75 -3.02 11.00 17.00
C VAL A 75 -4.25 11.83 17.34
N VAL A 76 -5.16 11.92 16.39
CA VAL A 76 -6.43 12.65 16.50
C VAL A 76 -7.60 11.76 16.10
N ALA A 77 -8.78 12.04 16.65
CA ALA A 77 -10.03 11.44 16.18
C ALA A 77 -10.64 12.33 15.09
N ILE A 78 -10.76 11.81 13.88
CA ILE A 78 -11.44 12.51 12.78
C ILE A 78 -12.79 11.84 12.55
N TYR A 79 -13.85 12.64 12.60
CA TYR A 79 -15.22 12.20 12.39
C TYR A 79 -15.61 12.33 10.92
N ASP A 80 -16.28 11.33 10.38
CA ASP A 80 -16.85 11.38 9.04
C ASP A 80 -18.21 12.10 9.04
N ASN A 81 -18.86 12.16 7.87
CA ASN A 81 -20.17 12.78 7.72
C ASN A 81 -21.29 12.06 8.50
N ALA A 82 -21.07 10.81 8.93
CA ALA A 82 -21.98 10.06 9.79
C ALA A 82 -21.73 10.28 11.30
N GLY A 83 -20.71 11.05 11.65
CA GLY A 83 -20.32 11.32 13.03
C GLY A 83 -19.60 10.15 13.71
N ILE A 84 -19.02 9.21 12.94
CA ILE A 84 -18.27 8.09 13.46
C ILE A 84 -16.76 8.42 13.41
N PRO A 85 -16.01 8.23 14.51
CA PRO A 85 -14.59 8.56 14.57
C PRO A 85 -13.71 7.52 13.85
N SER A 86 -12.59 7.99 13.31
CA SER A 86 -11.41 7.19 12.98
C SER A 86 -10.22 7.77 13.73
N PHE A 87 -9.39 6.92 14.34
CA PHE A 87 -8.12 7.36 14.90
C PHE A 87 -7.10 7.50 13.78
N MET A 88 -6.56 8.72 13.63
CA MET A 88 -5.68 9.09 12.54
C MET A 88 -4.36 9.64 13.10
N HIS A 89 -3.25 9.21 12.53
CA HIS A 89 -1.94 9.75 12.84
C HIS A 89 -1.65 10.94 11.91
N ARG A 90 -1.29 12.07 12.48
CA ARG A 90 -0.93 13.29 11.75
C ARG A 90 0.53 13.26 11.35
N PHE A 91 0.80 13.39 10.07
CA PHE A 91 2.14 13.58 9.52
C PHE A 91 2.29 15.02 9.07
N ARG A 92 3.35 15.69 9.52
CA ARG A 92 3.72 17.03 9.05
C ARG A 92 4.50 16.95 7.77
N LYS A 93 4.36 17.96 6.94
CA LYS A 93 5.09 18.13 5.69
C LYS A 93 6.60 18.01 5.92
N VAL A 94 7.24 17.18 5.11
CA VAL A 94 8.69 16.97 5.08
C VAL A 94 9.20 17.03 3.65
N THR A 95 10.48 17.37 3.50
CA THR A 95 11.20 17.29 2.23
C THR A 95 11.85 15.91 2.05
N ASN A 96 12.16 15.55 0.81
CA ASN A 96 12.93 14.34 0.51
C ASN A 96 14.31 14.37 1.19
N LYS A 97 14.89 15.55 1.33
CA LYS A 97 16.17 15.73 2.03
C LYS A 97 16.09 15.39 3.50
N GLU A 98 15.04 15.83 4.20
CA GLU A 98 14.80 15.51 5.61
C GLU A 98 14.47 14.03 5.82
N LEU A 99 13.85 13.41 4.81
CA LEU A 99 13.34 12.04 4.92
C LEU A 99 14.41 10.99 4.59
N PHE A 100 15.15 11.15 3.48
CA PHE A 100 16.12 10.16 2.99
C PHE A 100 17.37 10.77 2.34
N GLY A 101 17.67 12.06 2.61
CA GLY A 101 18.86 12.73 2.07
C GLY A 101 18.77 13.07 0.59
N GLY A 102 17.56 13.13 0.02
CA GLY A 102 17.29 13.51 -1.36
C GLY A 102 17.32 15.03 -1.61
N SER A 103 16.51 15.51 -2.54
CA SER A 103 16.40 16.93 -2.87
C SER A 103 15.62 17.73 -1.81
N ASP A 104 15.65 19.07 -1.93
CA ASP A 104 14.84 19.96 -1.08
C ASP A 104 13.34 20.00 -1.50
N LYS A 105 12.89 19.14 -2.40
CA LYS A 105 11.47 19.02 -2.79
C LYS A 105 10.65 18.48 -1.64
N VAL A 106 9.41 18.98 -1.53
CA VAL A 106 8.41 18.41 -0.63
C VAL A 106 8.10 16.98 -1.08
N HIS A 107 8.04 16.04 -0.12
CA HIS A 107 7.68 14.65 -0.42
C HIS A 107 6.27 14.59 -1.04
N PRO A 108 6.07 13.81 -2.13
CA PRO A 108 4.81 13.81 -2.90
C PRO A 108 3.57 13.52 -2.07
N ALA A 109 3.64 12.76 -0.98
CA ALA A 109 2.51 12.52 -0.09
C ALA A 109 1.78 13.79 0.39
N PHE A 110 2.45 14.93 0.35
CA PHE A 110 1.90 16.23 0.77
C PHE A 110 1.44 17.11 -0.38
N ILE A 111 1.42 16.60 -1.62
CA ILE A 111 1.05 17.38 -2.82
C ILE A 111 -0.11 16.69 -3.54
N VAL A 112 -1.30 17.31 -3.52
CA VAL A 112 -2.51 16.77 -4.16
C VAL A 112 -3.15 17.83 -5.03
N GLY A 113 -3.43 17.50 -6.29
CA GLY A 113 -3.98 18.43 -7.26
C GLY A 113 -3.11 19.67 -7.48
N GLY A 114 -1.77 19.52 -7.32
CA GLY A 114 -0.82 20.61 -7.41
C GLY A 114 -0.79 21.54 -6.19
N LYS A 115 -1.55 21.27 -5.14
CA LYS A 115 -1.55 22.03 -3.89
C LYS A 115 -0.72 21.28 -2.84
N GLU A 116 0.17 22.01 -2.14
CA GLU A 116 0.88 21.50 -0.97
C GLU A 116 0.01 21.63 0.30
N TYR A 117 0.09 20.60 1.17
CA TYR A 117 -0.56 20.55 2.46
C TYR A 117 0.47 20.45 3.57
N ASP A 118 0.28 21.20 4.65
CA ASP A 118 1.20 21.20 5.79
C ASP A 118 1.12 19.93 6.65
N SER A 119 0.04 19.18 6.51
CA SER A 119 -0.10 17.87 7.13
C SER A 119 -1.11 16.98 6.41
N ILE A 120 -0.89 15.67 6.52
CA ILE A 120 -1.82 14.61 6.11
C ILE A 120 -2.10 13.72 7.31
N TYR A 121 -3.16 12.94 7.22
CA TYR A 121 -3.59 12.05 8.28
C TYR A 121 -3.76 10.64 7.72
N ILE A 122 -3.10 9.67 8.33
CA ILE A 122 -3.18 8.25 7.94
C ILE A 122 -3.82 7.47 9.08
N SER A 123 -4.66 6.51 8.77
CA SER A 123 -5.26 5.60 9.75
C SER A 123 -4.21 5.01 10.68
N VAL A 124 -4.43 5.08 11.99
CA VAL A 124 -3.56 4.45 12.99
C VAL A 124 -3.61 2.92 12.88
N TYR A 125 -4.77 2.39 12.48
CA TYR A 125 -5.03 0.95 12.40
C TYR A 125 -5.54 0.56 11.01
N PRO A 126 -5.28 -0.68 10.53
CA PRO A 126 -6.01 -1.23 9.41
C PRO A 126 -7.51 -1.07 9.64
N ASN A 127 -8.26 -0.66 8.63
CA ASN A 127 -9.64 -0.31 8.85
C ASN A 127 -10.52 -1.54 9.10
N CYS A 128 -11.46 -1.40 10.03
CA CYS A 128 -12.60 -2.30 10.20
C CYS A 128 -13.83 -1.76 9.45
N GLU A 129 -14.82 -2.62 9.23
CA GLU A 129 -16.09 -2.25 8.58
C GLU A 129 -17.14 -1.88 9.62
N ILE A 130 -17.78 -0.71 9.46
CA ILE A 130 -19.01 -0.34 10.18
C ILE A 130 -19.98 0.28 9.17
N ASN A 131 -21.14 -0.35 9.01
CA ASN A 131 -22.19 0.10 8.10
C ASN A 131 -21.70 0.32 6.66
N GLY A 132 -20.84 -0.56 6.15
CA GLY A 132 -20.29 -0.46 4.80
C GLY A 132 -19.24 0.62 4.61
N LYS A 133 -18.65 1.15 5.68
CA LYS A 133 -17.58 2.16 5.62
C LYS A 133 -16.36 1.76 6.44
N PRO A 134 -15.14 2.23 6.05
CA PRO A 134 -13.90 1.89 6.72
C PRO A 134 -13.62 2.83 7.90
N TYR A 135 -13.26 2.27 9.06
CA TYR A 135 -12.91 3.02 10.26
C TYR A 135 -11.63 2.51 10.91
N SER A 136 -10.73 3.42 11.24
CA SER A 136 -9.50 3.15 11.97
C SER A 136 -9.79 3.05 13.46
N LEU A 137 -10.00 1.84 13.95
CA LEU A 137 -10.32 1.54 15.34
C LEU A 137 -9.48 0.39 15.87
N PRO A 138 -9.02 0.44 17.16
CA PRO A 138 -8.24 -0.64 17.75
C PRO A 138 -9.10 -1.86 18.09
N TYR A 139 -8.47 -3.01 18.20
CA TYR A 139 -9.05 -4.28 18.65
C TYR A 139 -10.24 -4.75 17.81
N GLN A 140 -10.28 -4.38 16.54
CA GLN A 140 -11.30 -4.81 15.59
C GLN A 140 -10.75 -5.89 14.65
N LYS A 141 -11.67 -6.56 13.94
CA LYS A 141 -11.31 -7.41 12.82
C LYS A 141 -10.98 -6.51 11.61
N PRO A 142 -9.79 -6.64 10.99
CA PRO A 142 -9.51 -5.88 9.77
C PRO A 142 -10.51 -6.24 8.67
N TRP A 143 -10.97 -5.24 7.93
CA TRP A 143 -11.85 -5.46 6.78
C TRP A 143 -11.08 -6.08 5.63
N THR A 144 -11.51 -7.24 5.17
CA THR A 144 -10.89 -8.00 4.06
C THR A 144 -11.98 -8.44 3.07
N ASN A 145 -11.59 -9.06 1.96
CA ASN A 145 -12.49 -9.48 0.88
C ASN A 145 -13.14 -8.31 0.12
N ILE A 146 -12.35 -7.30 -0.17
CA ILE A 146 -12.75 -6.12 -0.91
C ILE A 146 -11.77 -5.93 -2.08
N THR A 147 -12.25 -5.43 -3.21
CA THR A 147 -11.40 -5.08 -4.35
C THR A 147 -10.75 -3.71 -4.16
N ASN A 148 -9.73 -3.38 -4.97
CA ASN A 148 -9.06 -2.08 -4.90
C ASN A 148 -10.04 -0.94 -5.23
N ASP A 149 -10.87 -1.11 -6.26
CA ASP A 149 -11.85 -0.09 -6.68
C ASP A 149 -12.94 0.13 -5.62
N GLU A 150 -13.53 -0.97 -5.09
CA GLU A 150 -14.49 -0.88 -3.99
C GLU A 150 -13.87 -0.20 -2.76
N ALA A 151 -12.61 -0.51 -2.43
CA ALA A 151 -11.90 0.10 -1.32
C ALA A 151 -11.72 1.61 -1.51
N ALA A 152 -11.41 2.06 -2.72
CA ALA A 152 -11.30 3.48 -3.04
C ALA A 152 -12.65 4.18 -2.92
N GLU A 153 -13.72 3.64 -3.54
CA GLU A 153 -15.08 4.20 -3.49
C GLU A 153 -15.60 4.37 -2.06
N ILE A 154 -15.45 3.33 -1.21
CA ILE A 154 -15.93 3.41 0.18
C ILE A 154 -15.13 4.40 1.02
N CYS A 155 -13.83 4.59 0.75
CA CYS A 155 -13.04 5.61 1.42
C CYS A 155 -13.53 7.01 1.02
N PHE A 156 -13.73 7.30 -0.26
CA PHE A 156 -14.31 8.56 -0.74
C PHE A 156 -15.70 8.83 -0.17
N SER A 157 -16.50 7.79 0.02
CA SER A 157 -17.87 7.92 0.58
C SER A 157 -17.94 8.46 2.00
N LYS A 158 -16.81 8.54 2.73
CA LYS A 158 -16.74 9.12 4.07
C LYS A 158 -16.82 10.64 4.07
N GLY A 159 -16.52 11.28 2.95
CA GLY A 159 -16.61 12.74 2.81
C GLY A 159 -15.37 13.33 2.15
N GLU A 160 -15.35 14.66 2.05
CA GLU A 160 -14.28 15.40 1.40
C GLU A 160 -12.91 15.11 2.02
N GLY A 161 -11.93 14.85 1.16
CA GLY A 161 -10.54 14.57 1.53
C GLY A 161 -10.27 13.13 2.01
N TRP A 162 -11.31 12.34 2.33
CA TRP A 162 -11.13 10.94 2.65
C TRP A 162 -10.78 10.13 1.39
N HIS A 163 -9.78 9.29 1.48
CA HIS A 163 -9.33 8.44 0.38
C HIS A 163 -8.67 7.17 0.91
N MET A 164 -8.49 6.20 0.05
CA MET A 164 -7.68 5.01 0.31
C MET A 164 -6.20 5.42 0.31
N MET A 165 -5.41 4.90 1.27
CA MET A 165 -3.97 5.20 1.35
C MET A 165 -3.28 5.02 -0.01
N THR A 166 -2.49 6.00 -0.40
CA THR A 166 -1.76 5.99 -1.66
C THR A 166 -0.37 5.38 -1.53
N ARG A 167 0.25 5.09 -2.65
CA ARG A 167 1.64 4.61 -2.66
C ARG A 167 2.63 5.67 -2.18
N ALA A 168 2.37 6.96 -2.43
CA ALA A 168 3.19 8.05 -1.90
C ALA A 168 3.12 8.13 -0.37
N GLU A 169 1.94 7.92 0.21
CA GLU A 169 1.75 7.89 1.67
C GLU A 169 2.39 6.64 2.30
N TRP A 170 2.27 5.49 1.65
CA TRP A 170 3.02 4.29 2.05
C TRP A 170 4.53 4.54 2.01
N GLY A 171 5.01 5.20 0.94
CA GLY A 171 6.41 5.58 0.77
C GLY A 171 6.91 6.48 1.90
N LEU A 172 6.10 7.46 2.31
CA LEU A 172 6.39 8.31 3.47
C LEU A 172 6.60 7.46 4.74
N LEU A 173 5.68 6.55 5.05
CA LEU A 173 5.77 5.67 6.23
C LEU A 173 7.01 4.78 6.20
N ALA A 174 7.28 4.16 5.06
CA ALA A 174 8.43 3.28 4.88
C ALA A 174 9.76 4.03 5.08
N ASN A 175 9.89 5.21 4.46
CA ASN A 175 11.08 6.04 4.59
C ASN A 175 11.27 6.60 6.01
N LEU A 176 10.19 6.98 6.71
CA LEU A 176 10.25 7.37 8.12
C LEU A 176 10.79 6.23 8.98
N SER A 177 10.24 5.03 8.81
CA SER A 177 10.68 3.84 9.57
C SER A 177 12.14 3.48 9.30
N LEU A 178 12.59 3.57 8.03
CA LEU A 178 14.00 3.35 7.68
C LEU A 178 14.92 4.41 8.29
N ARG A 179 14.58 5.69 8.14
CA ARG A 179 15.36 6.81 8.68
C ARG A 179 15.55 6.70 10.19
N ASP A 180 14.49 6.33 10.89
CA ASP A 180 14.47 6.32 12.35
C ASP A 180 14.89 4.94 12.93
N GLY A 181 15.19 3.95 12.08
CA GLY A 181 15.58 2.60 12.49
C GLY A 181 14.44 1.84 13.20
N THR A 182 13.21 2.10 12.82
CA THR A 182 11.99 1.58 13.45
C THR A 182 11.13 0.78 12.46
N LEU A 183 11.78 -0.04 11.61
CA LEU A 183 11.04 -0.93 10.73
C LEU A 183 10.06 -1.79 11.54
N PRO A 184 8.76 -1.76 11.19
CA PRO A 184 7.75 -2.41 12.00
C PRO A 184 7.88 -3.92 11.94
N HIS A 185 7.83 -4.56 13.10
CA HIS A 185 7.50 -5.97 13.22
C HIS A 185 6.01 -6.18 13.01
N GLY A 186 5.54 -7.44 13.04
CA GLY A 186 4.11 -7.68 12.87
C GLY A 186 3.72 -9.15 12.98
N ASN A 187 2.44 -9.42 12.76
CA ASN A 187 1.93 -10.78 12.73
C ASN A 187 2.37 -11.48 11.43
N THR A 188 3.51 -12.12 11.46
CA THR A 188 4.08 -12.91 10.36
C THR A 188 4.07 -14.43 10.64
N ASN A 189 3.58 -14.84 11.82
CA ASN A 189 3.51 -16.24 12.21
C ASN A 189 2.31 -16.54 13.13
N TYR A 190 1.10 -16.64 12.55
CA TYR A 190 -0.12 -17.08 13.24
C TYR A 190 -0.38 -16.36 14.57
N GLY A 191 -0.38 -15.04 14.53
CA GLY A 191 -0.64 -14.16 15.69
C GLY A 191 0.61 -13.64 16.38
N LYS A 192 1.80 -13.96 15.86
CA LYS A 192 3.10 -13.62 16.44
C LYS A 192 4.06 -13.06 15.41
N TYR A 193 5.11 -12.43 15.87
CA TYR A 193 6.26 -12.12 15.02
C TYR A 193 7.14 -13.38 14.86
N HIS A 194 7.57 -13.66 13.62
CA HIS A 194 8.32 -14.89 13.31
C HIS A 194 9.69 -14.97 14.00
N ALA A 195 10.36 -13.83 14.23
CA ALA A 195 11.68 -13.77 14.85
C ALA A 195 11.62 -13.69 16.38
N ASP A 196 10.48 -13.28 16.94
CA ASP A 196 10.26 -13.23 18.40
C ASP A 196 8.81 -13.62 18.75
N SER A 197 8.65 -14.81 19.27
CA SER A 197 7.32 -15.36 19.62
C SER A 197 6.67 -14.71 20.85
N GLU A 198 7.40 -13.91 21.61
CA GLU A 198 6.83 -13.13 22.73
C GLU A 198 6.11 -11.88 22.23
N GLU A 199 6.50 -11.37 21.06
CA GLU A 199 5.74 -10.35 20.34
C GLU A 199 4.51 -10.98 19.69
N LYS A 200 3.33 -10.69 20.24
CA LYS A 200 2.05 -11.27 19.79
C LYS A 200 0.91 -10.27 19.89
N GLY A 201 -0.04 -10.42 18.97
CA GLY A 201 -1.29 -9.70 19.01
C GLY A 201 -2.42 -10.57 19.56
N GLU A 202 -3.60 -9.96 19.78
CA GLU A 202 -4.81 -10.66 20.18
C GLU A 202 -5.39 -11.44 18.97
N PRO A 203 -5.50 -12.77 19.03
CA PRO A 203 -5.89 -13.55 17.86
C PRO A 203 -7.38 -13.36 17.51
N ILE A 204 -7.67 -13.45 16.21
CA ILE A 204 -9.03 -13.63 15.70
C ILE A 204 -9.25 -15.12 15.53
N GLU A 205 -10.33 -15.63 16.13
CA GLU A 205 -10.63 -17.06 16.14
C GLU A 205 -10.67 -17.64 14.70
N GLY A 206 -9.94 -18.73 14.53
CA GLY A 206 -10.03 -19.58 13.35
C GLY A 206 -9.23 -19.18 12.14
N ASN A 207 -8.39 -18.11 12.15
CA ASN A 207 -7.75 -17.67 10.92
C ASN A 207 -6.27 -17.18 11.00
N GLY A 208 -5.63 -17.25 12.15
CA GLY A 208 -4.22 -16.82 12.33
C GLY A 208 -3.99 -15.31 12.31
N LYS A 209 -5.01 -14.51 12.02
CA LYS A 209 -4.96 -13.04 12.04
C LYS A 209 -5.09 -12.51 13.46
N THR A 210 -4.65 -11.27 13.68
CA THR A 210 -4.82 -10.55 14.94
C THR A 210 -5.77 -9.37 14.78
N LYS A 211 -6.38 -8.96 15.88
CA LYS A 211 -7.15 -7.74 15.93
C LYS A 211 -6.24 -6.52 15.69
N THR A 212 -6.79 -5.49 15.07
CA THR A 212 -6.07 -4.26 14.74
C THR A 212 -5.44 -3.62 15.96
N GLY A 213 -4.16 -3.25 15.86
CA GLY A 213 -3.42 -2.57 16.93
C GLY A 213 -3.29 -3.35 18.23
N SER A 214 -3.47 -4.67 18.22
CA SER A 214 -3.37 -5.50 19.41
C SER A 214 -1.94 -5.99 19.70
N GLY A 215 -1.02 -5.76 18.75
CA GLY A 215 0.40 -6.08 18.92
C GLY A 215 1.16 -5.05 19.75
N PRO A 216 2.43 -5.34 20.13
CA PRO A 216 3.29 -4.42 20.86
C PRO A 216 3.66 -3.18 20.03
N ALA A 217 4.26 -2.16 20.68
CA ALA A 217 4.66 -0.93 20.01
C ALA A 217 5.67 -1.17 18.87
N THR A 218 6.48 -2.21 18.91
CA THR A 218 7.38 -2.63 17.82
C THR A 218 6.66 -2.97 16.51
N TRP A 219 5.32 -3.17 16.54
CA TRP A 219 4.49 -3.40 15.36
C TRP A 219 3.98 -2.09 14.73
N THR A 220 4.53 -0.94 15.12
CA THR A 220 4.20 0.35 14.55
C THR A 220 5.37 0.96 13.79
N HIS A 221 5.09 1.87 12.84
CA HIS A 221 6.09 2.53 12.01
C HIS A 221 7.20 3.27 12.81
N ASN A 222 6.93 3.65 14.05
CA ASN A 222 7.85 4.44 14.88
C ASN A 222 8.14 3.80 16.25
N HIS A 223 7.78 2.55 16.44
CA HIS A 223 7.89 1.79 17.68
C HIS A 223 7.26 2.48 18.91
N LYS A 224 6.23 3.31 18.70
CA LYS A 224 5.44 3.95 19.76
C LYS A 224 3.99 3.51 19.68
N VAL A 225 3.30 3.47 20.80
CA VAL A 225 1.87 3.10 20.88
C VAL A 225 0.95 4.04 20.08
N THR A 226 1.43 5.24 19.73
CA THR A 226 0.74 6.22 18.90
C THR A 226 1.05 6.08 17.41
N GLY A 227 1.94 5.16 17.03
CA GLY A 227 2.32 4.94 15.64
C GLY A 227 1.22 4.29 14.80
N VAL A 228 1.44 4.23 13.48
CA VAL A 228 0.59 3.46 12.57
C VAL A 228 0.91 1.98 12.75
N HIS A 229 -0.09 1.19 13.12
CA HIS A 229 0.02 -0.23 13.47
C HIS A 229 -0.15 -1.16 12.27
N ASP A 230 0.36 -2.38 12.43
CA ASP A 230 0.09 -3.54 11.56
C ASP A 230 0.50 -3.32 10.08
N LEU A 231 1.51 -2.48 9.82
CA LEU A 231 2.08 -2.27 8.48
C LEU A 231 2.92 -3.46 8.00
N CYS A 232 3.22 -4.42 8.88
CA CYS A 232 3.94 -5.64 8.56
C CYS A 232 3.12 -6.86 9.01
N GLY A 233 2.92 -7.81 8.11
CA GLY A 233 2.17 -9.04 8.40
C GLY A 233 0.67 -8.82 8.58
N ASN A 234 0.01 -9.76 9.24
CA ASN A 234 -1.42 -9.81 9.50
C ASN A 234 -2.28 -9.92 8.24
N VAL A 235 -2.45 -8.86 7.48
CA VAL A 235 -3.18 -8.81 6.21
C VAL A 235 -2.42 -7.96 5.20
N TRP A 236 -2.52 -8.28 3.92
CA TRP A 236 -1.96 -7.46 2.86
C TRP A 236 -2.71 -6.12 2.77
N GLU A 237 -1.98 -5.03 2.60
CA GLU A 237 -2.53 -3.69 2.43
C GLU A 237 -2.53 -3.29 0.95
N MET A 238 -3.70 -2.92 0.46
CA MET A 238 -3.83 -2.31 -0.85
C MET A 238 -3.44 -0.83 -0.77
N VAL A 239 -2.71 -0.36 -1.77
CA VAL A 239 -2.36 1.06 -1.95
C VAL A 239 -2.71 1.50 -3.36
N ARG A 240 -2.98 2.81 -3.54
CA ARG A 240 -3.45 3.39 -4.79
C ARG A 240 -2.36 4.24 -5.45
N GLY A 241 -2.33 4.29 -6.78
CA GLY A 241 -1.49 5.24 -7.52
C GLY A 241 -0.10 4.75 -7.92
N LEU A 242 0.15 3.44 -7.90
CA LEU A 242 1.30 2.79 -8.54
C LEU A 242 0.83 1.55 -9.28
N ARG A 243 1.41 1.27 -10.44
CA ARG A 243 1.23 0.02 -11.17
C ARG A 243 2.47 -0.39 -11.97
N ILE A 244 2.55 -1.66 -12.31
CA ILE A 244 3.37 -2.17 -13.40
C ILE A 244 2.43 -2.47 -14.57
N ARG A 245 2.68 -1.88 -15.73
CA ARG A 245 1.92 -2.14 -16.96
C ARG A 245 2.86 -2.57 -18.06
N ASN A 246 2.75 -3.85 -18.48
CA ASN A 246 3.64 -4.45 -19.48
C ASN A 246 5.12 -4.17 -19.18
N GLY A 247 5.51 -4.38 -17.93
CA GLY A 247 6.87 -4.13 -17.42
C GLY A 247 7.21 -2.65 -17.14
N VAL A 248 6.40 -1.67 -17.54
CA VAL A 248 6.64 -0.25 -17.26
C VAL A 248 6.13 0.09 -15.86
N LEU A 249 6.96 0.77 -15.06
CA LEU A 249 6.51 1.37 -13.81
C LEU A 249 5.77 2.67 -14.10
N GLU A 250 4.52 2.77 -13.65
CA GLU A 250 3.68 3.94 -13.80
C GLU A 250 3.10 4.37 -12.45
N ALA A 251 3.02 5.66 -12.23
CA ALA A 251 2.45 6.23 -11.02
C ALA A 251 1.51 7.40 -11.34
N ALA A 252 0.56 7.67 -10.46
CA ALA A 252 -0.15 8.95 -10.45
C ALA A 252 0.82 10.06 -10.01
N LYS A 253 0.64 11.27 -10.57
CA LYS A 253 1.49 12.41 -10.26
C LYS A 253 1.39 12.78 -8.78
N ASN A 254 2.53 12.96 -8.12
CA ASN A 254 2.58 13.30 -6.69
C ASN A 254 1.70 12.35 -5.86
N ASN A 255 0.73 12.92 -5.13
CA ASN A 255 -0.30 12.20 -4.38
C ASN A 255 -1.70 12.35 -4.99
N ASP A 256 -1.80 12.59 -6.30
CA ASP A 256 -3.09 12.82 -6.97
C ASP A 256 -4.01 11.58 -6.93
N ALA A 257 -3.44 10.39 -6.66
CA ALA A 257 -4.22 9.19 -6.33
C ALA A 257 -5.11 9.34 -5.08
N ALA A 258 -4.88 10.36 -4.24
CA ALA A 258 -5.76 10.75 -3.13
C ALA A 258 -7.05 11.44 -3.59
N MET A 259 -7.14 11.85 -4.86
CA MET A 259 -8.35 12.41 -5.45
C MET A 259 -9.22 11.31 -6.08
N ASP A 260 -10.49 11.61 -6.27
CA ASP A 260 -11.41 10.78 -7.04
C ASP A 260 -11.16 10.97 -8.55
N ILE A 261 -10.08 10.34 -9.02
CA ILE A 261 -9.66 10.33 -10.41
C ILE A 261 -9.73 8.91 -10.98
N ASP A 262 -9.86 8.80 -12.29
CA ASP A 262 -9.90 7.51 -12.99
C ASP A 262 -8.50 6.86 -13.02
N LEU A 263 -8.29 5.90 -12.14
CA LEU A 263 -7.11 5.04 -12.09
C LEU A 263 -7.39 3.62 -12.60
N THR A 264 -8.41 3.46 -13.43
CA THR A 264 -8.64 2.19 -14.15
C THR A 264 -7.56 1.96 -15.21
N LEU A 265 -7.61 0.82 -15.86
CA LEU A 265 -6.65 0.44 -16.92
C LEU A 265 -6.58 1.49 -18.04
N GLU A 266 -7.71 2.10 -18.39
CA GLU A 266 -7.84 3.08 -19.48
C GLU A 266 -7.74 4.54 -19.01
N GLY A 267 -7.55 4.76 -17.70
CA GLY A 267 -7.38 6.10 -17.13
C GLY A 267 -6.15 6.81 -17.68
N ASP A 268 -6.26 8.12 -17.90
CA ASP A 268 -5.21 8.99 -18.43
C ASP A 268 -4.34 9.65 -17.36
N CYS A 269 -4.57 9.30 -16.10
CA CYS A 269 -3.84 9.87 -14.94
C CYS A 269 -2.50 9.18 -14.65
N TRP A 270 -2.14 8.17 -15.42
CA TRP A 270 -0.91 7.41 -15.24
C TRP A 270 0.27 8.04 -15.98
N GLU A 271 1.38 8.23 -15.28
CA GLU A 271 2.64 8.71 -15.84
C GLU A 271 3.73 7.64 -15.65
N ALA A 272 4.48 7.34 -16.72
CA ALA A 272 5.64 6.45 -16.60
C ALA A 272 6.70 7.11 -15.69
N ILE A 273 7.17 6.35 -14.69
CA ILE A 273 8.28 6.78 -13.84
C ILE A 273 9.55 6.89 -14.71
N ARG A 274 10.32 7.94 -14.47
CA ARG A 274 11.54 8.24 -15.25
C ARG A 274 12.74 8.39 -14.33
N ASP A 275 13.91 8.08 -14.88
CA ASP A 275 15.17 8.38 -14.24
C ASP A 275 15.56 9.86 -14.38
N ASP A 276 16.69 10.23 -13.80
CA ASP A 276 17.23 11.62 -13.85
C ASP A 276 17.63 12.06 -15.28
N GLU A 277 17.76 11.12 -16.23
CA GLU A 277 18.00 11.39 -17.66
C GLU A 277 16.70 11.44 -18.48
N GLY A 278 15.54 11.23 -17.86
CA GLY A 278 14.22 11.21 -18.50
C GLY A 278 13.87 9.90 -19.20
N LYS A 279 14.65 8.84 -19.00
CA LYS A 279 14.37 7.50 -19.54
C LYS A 279 13.29 6.80 -18.71
N ILE A 280 12.40 6.06 -19.38
CA ILE A 280 11.33 5.30 -18.74
C ILE A 280 11.93 4.15 -17.92
N ILE A 281 11.48 4.02 -16.68
CA ILE A 281 11.88 2.94 -15.77
C ILE A 281 10.94 1.74 -15.96
N ARG A 282 11.56 0.55 -16.01
CA ARG A 282 10.90 -0.74 -16.21
C ARG A 282 11.33 -1.73 -15.14
N ILE A 283 10.52 -2.76 -15.00
CA ILE A 283 10.87 -3.98 -14.26
C ILE A 283 11.25 -5.03 -15.29
N SER A 284 12.41 -5.64 -15.12
CA SER A 284 12.83 -6.85 -15.80
C SER A 284 12.93 -7.98 -14.79
N VAL A 285 12.35 -9.12 -15.11
CA VAL A 285 12.40 -10.32 -14.27
C VAL A 285 12.98 -11.45 -15.11
N ASP A 286 14.17 -11.92 -14.72
CA ASP A 286 14.88 -12.99 -15.37
C ASP A 286 15.15 -14.10 -14.34
N ASP A 287 14.58 -15.29 -14.54
CA ASP A 287 14.64 -16.44 -13.63
C ASP A 287 14.32 -16.01 -12.18
N ASP A 288 15.38 -15.87 -11.37
CA ASP A 288 15.26 -15.48 -9.94
C ASP A 288 15.68 -14.01 -9.67
N ASN A 289 15.97 -13.23 -10.73
CA ASN A 289 16.48 -11.87 -10.58
C ASN A 289 15.40 -10.83 -10.90
N ILE A 290 15.31 -9.82 -10.07
CA ILE A 290 14.49 -8.63 -10.30
C ILE A 290 15.41 -7.44 -10.53
N CYS A 291 15.23 -6.76 -11.66
CA CYS A 291 15.98 -5.57 -12.02
C CYS A 291 15.03 -4.39 -12.29
N ILE A 292 15.25 -3.27 -11.62
CA ILE A 292 14.62 -1.98 -11.93
C ILE A 292 15.60 -1.23 -12.86
N THR A 293 15.21 -1.03 -14.10
CA THR A 293 16.12 -0.62 -15.18
C THR A 293 15.47 0.38 -16.13
N THR A 294 16.30 1.07 -16.92
CA THR A 294 15.86 1.88 -18.06
C THR A 294 16.10 1.19 -19.41
N ASP A 295 16.56 -0.05 -19.39
CA ASP A 295 16.72 -0.84 -20.62
C ASP A 295 15.34 -1.04 -21.27
N PRO A 296 15.17 -0.75 -22.57
CA PRO A 296 13.93 -1.03 -23.29
C PRO A 296 13.72 -2.53 -23.53
N GLU A 297 14.78 -3.32 -23.55
CA GLU A 297 14.71 -4.78 -23.68
C GLU A 297 14.66 -5.39 -22.27
N ILE A 298 13.50 -5.94 -21.90
CA ILE A 298 13.25 -6.56 -20.60
C ILE A 298 12.86 -8.02 -20.78
N GLU A 299 13.27 -8.84 -19.83
CA GLU A 299 12.73 -10.18 -19.65
C GLU A 299 11.43 -10.08 -18.86
N GLN A 300 10.42 -10.83 -19.31
CA GLN A 300 9.07 -10.78 -18.75
C GLN A 300 8.70 -12.08 -18.06
N ASP A 301 8.81 -12.09 -16.75
CA ASP A 301 8.43 -13.23 -15.91
C ASP A 301 7.87 -12.73 -14.58
N TYR A 302 7.59 -13.67 -13.68
CA TYR A 302 7.15 -13.44 -12.31
C TYR A 302 8.09 -14.17 -11.36
N THR A 303 8.70 -13.43 -10.43
CA THR A 303 9.50 -14.03 -9.38
C THR A 303 9.42 -13.26 -8.06
N GLY A 304 9.90 -13.88 -6.99
CA GLY A 304 10.07 -13.28 -5.69
C GLY A 304 11.51 -13.41 -5.21
N THR A 305 12.04 -12.33 -4.67
CA THR A 305 13.38 -12.28 -4.09
C THR A 305 13.41 -11.37 -2.86
N ARG A 306 14.55 -11.30 -2.16
CA ARG A 306 14.73 -10.30 -1.11
C ARG A 306 14.97 -8.93 -1.72
N TRP A 307 14.49 -7.87 -1.08
CA TRP A 307 14.80 -6.51 -1.51
C TRP A 307 16.31 -6.24 -1.59
N SER A 308 17.11 -6.88 -0.75
CA SER A 308 18.59 -6.83 -0.83
C SER A 308 19.16 -7.32 -2.15
N ASP A 309 18.45 -8.20 -2.84
CA ASP A 309 18.90 -8.85 -4.07
C ASP A 309 18.31 -8.17 -5.33
N VAL A 310 17.36 -7.26 -5.16
CA VAL A 310 16.82 -6.45 -6.27
C VAL A 310 17.92 -5.51 -6.80
N GLN A 311 18.16 -5.59 -8.10
CA GLN A 311 19.11 -4.70 -8.77
C GLN A 311 18.38 -3.41 -9.19
N ILE A 312 18.98 -2.24 -8.91
CA ILE A 312 18.48 -0.96 -9.41
C ILE A 312 19.58 -0.34 -10.27
N ASN A 313 19.35 -0.34 -11.58
CA ASN A 313 20.27 0.13 -12.60
C ASN A 313 19.87 1.50 -13.17
N CYS A 314 19.27 2.34 -12.35
CA CYS A 314 18.85 3.70 -12.71
C CYS A 314 18.84 4.60 -11.47
N ASN A 315 18.90 5.91 -11.67
CA ASN A 315 18.79 6.90 -10.61
C ASN A 315 17.44 7.61 -10.72
N SER A 316 16.61 7.50 -9.71
CA SER A 316 15.36 8.25 -9.63
C SER A 316 14.96 8.46 -8.17
N GLU A 317 14.80 9.72 -7.79
CA GLU A 317 14.32 10.07 -6.46
C GLU A 317 12.88 9.54 -6.24
N GLN A 318 12.07 9.50 -7.30
CA GLN A 318 10.70 9.00 -7.27
C GLN A 318 10.60 7.52 -6.84
N LEU A 319 11.60 6.69 -7.15
CA LEU A 319 11.63 5.31 -6.66
C LEU A 319 11.68 5.27 -5.12
N LYS A 320 12.50 6.14 -4.50
CA LYS A 320 12.57 6.25 -3.04
C LYS A 320 11.29 6.82 -2.44
N GLU A 321 10.73 7.86 -3.07
CA GLU A 321 9.45 8.46 -2.67
C GLU A 321 8.32 7.42 -2.60
N LEU A 322 8.35 6.43 -3.48
CA LEU A 322 7.35 5.36 -3.57
C LEU A 322 7.78 4.06 -2.87
N ALA A 323 8.82 4.08 -2.05
CA ALA A 323 9.37 2.91 -1.37
C ALA A 323 9.74 1.75 -2.32
N LEU A 324 10.33 2.09 -3.46
CA LEU A 324 10.92 1.14 -4.40
C LEU A 324 12.44 1.30 -4.34
N PHE A 325 13.05 0.68 -3.34
CA PHE A 325 14.49 0.79 -3.09
C PHE A 325 15.10 -0.57 -2.75
N ALA A 326 16.34 -0.77 -3.21
CA ALA A 326 17.12 -1.96 -2.90
C ALA A 326 17.85 -1.86 -1.57
N GLY A 327 18.23 -3.02 -1.01
CA GLY A 327 19.15 -3.11 0.10
C GLY A 327 18.51 -3.21 1.47
N GLU A 328 17.37 -2.58 1.69
CA GLU A 328 16.60 -2.67 2.92
C GLU A 328 15.12 -2.39 2.63
N PRO A 329 14.19 -2.95 3.36
CA PRO A 329 14.34 -3.85 4.51
C PRO A 329 14.72 -5.29 4.13
N ASP A 330 15.10 -6.12 5.10
CA ASP A 330 15.27 -7.58 4.92
C ASP A 330 13.87 -8.21 4.81
N ALA A 331 13.23 -8.01 3.67
CA ALA A 331 11.90 -8.45 3.36
C ALA A 331 11.85 -9.00 1.93
N TYR A 332 10.89 -9.86 1.68
CA TYR A 332 10.63 -10.37 0.33
C TYR A 332 9.76 -9.40 -0.46
N CYS A 333 10.09 -9.26 -1.75
CA CYS A 333 9.20 -8.66 -2.74
C CYS A 333 8.92 -9.67 -3.85
N TYR A 334 7.77 -9.51 -4.48
CA TYR A 334 7.35 -10.28 -5.65
C TYR A 334 6.99 -9.28 -6.73
N MET A 335 7.54 -9.47 -7.93
CA MET A 335 7.23 -8.63 -9.08
C MET A 335 6.78 -9.48 -10.25
N ASP A 336 5.75 -9.00 -10.94
CA ASP A 336 5.22 -9.58 -12.17
C ASP A 336 5.28 -8.49 -13.24
N CYS A 337 6.09 -8.71 -14.27
CA CYS A 337 6.25 -7.78 -15.38
C CYS A 337 5.77 -8.34 -16.71
N THR A 338 5.06 -9.47 -16.68
CA THR A 338 4.42 -10.05 -17.86
C THR A 338 3.37 -9.10 -18.46
N ASP A 339 2.85 -9.44 -19.63
CA ASP A 339 1.81 -8.64 -20.27
C ASP A 339 0.58 -8.51 -19.36
N GLY A 340 0.21 -7.28 -19.02
CA GLY A 340 -0.92 -6.98 -18.15
C GLY A 340 -0.70 -5.77 -17.25
N GLU A 341 -1.59 -5.64 -16.26
CA GLU A 341 -1.54 -4.62 -15.23
C GLU A 341 -1.45 -5.28 -13.85
N TYR A 342 -0.53 -4.81 -13.04
CA TYR A 342 -0.27 -5.29 -11.69
C TYR A 342 -0.27 -4.13 -10.70
N LEU A 343 -1.20 -4.17 -9.74
CA LEU A 343 -1.29 -3.20 -8.66
C LEU A 343 -0.52 -3.72 -7.43
N PRO A 344 0.21 -2.87 -6.70
CA PRO A 344 0.95 -3.28 -5.53
C PRO A 344 0.05 -3.64 -4.36
N ILE A 345 0.46 -4.66 -3.63
CA ILE A 345 0.01 -4.95 -2.28
C ILE A 345 1.23 -4.93 -1.36
N CYS A 346 1.06 -4.45 -0.16
CA CYS A 346 2.14 -4.17 0.78
C CYS A 346 1.98 -4.96 2.09
N GLY A 347 2.99 -4.90 2.95
CA GLY A 347 2.92 -5.33 4.34
C GLY A 347 3.12 -6.81 4.59
N GLY A 348 2.63 -7.68 3.73
CA GLY A 348 2.69 -9.12 3.93
C GLY A 348 1.47 -9.70 4.67
N SER A 349 1.49 -11.00 4.92
CA SER A 349 0.37 -11.69 5.56
C SER A 349 0.75 -12.34 6.90
N TRP A 350 -0.24 -12.89 7.61
CA TRP A 350 -0.10 -13.54 8.92
C TRP A 350 0.62 -14.89 8.90
N HIS A 351 1.04 -15.37 7.75
CA HIS A 351 1.82 -16.59 7.60
C HIS A 351 2.92 -16.39 6.56
N TYR A 352 4.03 -17.01 6.80
CA TYR A 352 5.15 -17.15 5.88
C TYR A 352 5.06 -18.45 5.13
#